data_364fec07abbf3c8750fadc946caaf057
#
_entry.id   364fec07abbf3c8750fadc946caaf057
#
_cell.length_a   1.000
_cell.length_b   1.000
_cell.length_c   1.000
_cell.angle_alpha   90.00
_cell.angle_beta   90.00
_cell.angle_gamma   90.00
#
_symmetry.space_group_name_H-M   'P 1'
#
loop_
_entity.id
_entity.type
_entity.pdbx_description
1 polymer ?
#
loop_
_entity_poly.entity_id
_entity_poly.type
_entity_poly.pdbx_seq_one_letter_code
_entity_poly.pdbx_strand_id
1 'polypeptide(L)'
;KKGAARSGPVHTVRPEGAAQLAIVGPPNSGKSSLHRYLTGSRAEIGPHGHTTQKPMPGMLAFEDIQFQLIDLPPIAADYMEGWFVNALQPAQGALLVVDISDPGCTDHVAMICGRLEEKKIALIERWPGLDPDDQIPIDTDSEILDPFRIYLPTLLVANKIDLDQGAEDANLLREFLGTRFPLLAASSKNGVGLNEIGPLLFRGLEIVRVYTKTPGKIPEMDRPFTVKRGSTVLDVARLVHKDIAGSLRYARAWGKDVFDGQQVGPEHSLADGDVVELHMR
;
A
#
# COMPACT_ATOMS: atom_id res chain seq x y z
N LYS A 1 16.20 -19.65 30.38
CA LYS A 1 16.69 -18.33 29.85
C LYS A 1 15.76 -17.93 28.72
N LYS A 2 14.83 -16.98 28.98
CA LYS A 2 14.00 -16.36 27.95
C LYS A 2 14.94 -15.52 27.07
N GLY A 3 15.06 -15.90 25.79
CA GLY A 3 15.78 -15.10 24.79
C GLY A 3 15.12 -13.73 24.70
N ALA A 4 15.92 -12.67 24.89
CA ALA A 4 15.48 -11.30 24.64
C ALA A 4 15.02 -11.20 23.20
N ALA A 5 13.77 -10.81 22.99
CA ALA A 5 13.27 -10.44 21.68
C ALA A 5 14.19 -9.34 21.14
N ARG A 6 14.86 -9.58 20.01
CA ARG A 6 15.60 -8.53 19.30
C ARG A 6 14.58 -7.48 18.90
N SER A 7 14.56 -6.35 19.59
CA SER A 7 13.84 -5.16 19.14
C SER A 7 14.41 -4.79 17.78
N GLY A 8 13.58 -4.76 16.75
CA GLY A 8 13.95 -4.21 15.44
C GLY A 8 14.39 -2.75 15.56
N PRO A 9 14.91 -2.14 14.47
CA PRO A 9 15.31 -0.74 14.49
C PRO A 9 14.18 0.12 15.06
N VAL A 10 14.52 1.01 15.96
CA VAL A 10 13.59 1.97 16.54
C VAL A 10 12.89 2.71 15.40
N HIS A 11 11.55 2.79 15.41
CA HIS A 11 10.69 3.40 14.39
C HIS A 11 10.29 2.54 13.17
N THR A 12 10.61 1.26 13.12
CA THR A 12 10.04 0.37 12.12
C THR A 12 8.69 -0.17 12.61
N VAL A 13 7.65 -0.01 11.80
CA VAL A 13 6.32 -0.59 12.06
C VAL A 13 6.23 -1.93 11.35
N ARG A 14 5.84 -2.98 12.09
CA ARG A 14 5.63 -4.30 11.49
C ARG A 14 4.46 -4.25 10.52
N PRO A 15 4.61 -4.75 9.28
CA PRO A 15 3.50 -4.83 8.32
C PRO A 15 2.35 -5.69 8.83
N GLU A 16 1.15 -5.18 8.67
CA GLU A 16 -0.11 -5.86 8.99
C GLU A 16 -1.13 -5.63 7.87
N GLY A 17 -2.14 -6.49 7.78
CA GLY A 17 -3.17 -6.41 6.75
C GLY A 17 -2.69 -6.84 5.36
N ALA A 18 -3.38 -6.39 4.34
CA ALA A 18 -3.13 -6.78 2.94
C ALA A 18 -1.85 -6.14 2.37
N ALA A 19 -1.57 -4.90 2.76
CA ALA A 19 -0.36 -4.17 2.41
C ALA A 19 -0.11 -3.00 3.37
N GLN A 20 1.15 -2.56 3.46
CA GLN A 20 1.55 -1.37 4.20
C GLN A 20 1.88 -0.23 3.23
N LEU A 21 1.28 0.94 3.44
CA LEU A 21 1.48 2.16 2.65
C LEU A 21 2.02 3.28 3.56
N ALA A 22 2.96 4.03 3.04
CA ALA A 22 3.47 5.22 3.72
C ALA A 22 2.74 6.48 3.26
N ILE A 23 2.33 7.34 4.19
CA ILE A 23 1.81 8.67 3.88
C ILE A 23 2.96 9.67 4.01
N VAL A 24 3.36 10.25 2.89
CA VAL A 24 4.45 11.21 2.78
C VAL A 24 3.95 12.55 2.24
N GLY A 25 4.67 13.61 2.51
CA GLY A 25 4.30 14.94 2.00
C GLY A 25 4.91 16.08 2.83
N PRO A 26 4.75 17.34 2.38
CA PRO A 26 5.29 18.51 3.08
C PRO A 26 4.51 18.82 4.36
N PRO A 27 5.01 19.74 5.19
CA PRO A 27 4.23 20.29 6.30
C PRO A 27 2.87 20.85 5.83
N ASN A 28 1.86 20.72 6.67
CA ASN A 28 0.51 21.27 6.46
C ASN A 28 -0.27 20.76 5.24
N SER A 29 0.22 19.74 4.51
CA SER A 29 -0.50 19.15 3.37
C SER A 29 -1.75 18.36 3.77
N GLY A 30 -1.96 18.12 5.07
CA GLY A 30 -3.13 17.40 5.58
C GLY A 30 -2.93 15.88 5.73
N LYS A 31 -1.70 15.36 5.74
CA LYS A 31 -1.38 13.94 5.92
C LYS A 31 -2.09 13.30 7.12
N SER A 32 -1.90 13.89 8.30
CA SER A 32 -2.47 13.34 9.54
C SER A 32 -4.00 13.46 9.58
N SER A 33 -4.56 14.47 8.90
CA SER A 33 -6.02 14.59 8.72
C SER A 33 -6.54 13.49 7.80
N LEU A 34 -5.84 13.24 6.68
CA LEU A 34 -6.12 12.15 5.76
C LEU A 34 -6.04 10.79 6.48
N HIS A 35 -4.93 10.53 7.18
CA HIS A 35 -4.74 9.31 7.95
C HIS A 35 -5.88 9.09 8.95
N ARG A 36 -6.21 10.12 9.75
CA ARG A 36 -7.31 10.07 10.72
C ARG A 36 -8.64 9.74 10.06
N TYR A 37 -8.97 10.42 8.97
CA TYR A 37 -10.23 10.20 8.26
C TYR A 37 -10.35 8.75 7.77
N LEU A 38 -9.29 8.24 7.13
CA LEU A 38 -9.28 6.91 6.54
C LEU A 38 -9.25 5.77 7.57
N THR A 39 -8.59 5.98 8.71
CA THR A 39 -8.36 4.91 9.69
C THR A 39 -9.24 5.03 10.93
N GLY A 40 -9.95 6.14 11.11
CA GLY A 40 -10.68 6.42 12.34
C GLY A 40 -9.77 6.63 13.56
N SER A 41 -8.46 6.78 13.36
CA SER A 41 -7.52 6.95 14.47
C SER A 41 -7.78 8.24 15.24
N ARG A 42 -7.68 8.19 16.59
CA ARG A 42 -7.91 9.33 17.48
C ARG A 42 -6.63 10.13 17.80
N ALA A 43 -5.61 10.03 16.95
CA ALA A 43 -4.38 10.79 17.16
C ALA A 43 -4.67 12.30 17.24
N GLU A 44 -4.15 12.97 18.25
CA GLU A 44 -4.31 14.41 18.42
C GLU A 44 -3.57 15.16 17.31
N ILE A 45 -4.29 15.99 16.56
CA ILE A 45 -3.70 16.97 15.64
C ILE A 45 -3.42 18.21 16.46
N GLY A 46 -2.16 18.44 16.84
CA GLY A 46 -1.79 19.69 17.50
C GLY A 46 -1.80 20.87 16.50
N PRO A 47 -2.02 22.11 16.99
CA PRO A 47 -2.03 23.32 16.15
C PRO A 47 -0.67 23.71 15.58
N HIS A 48 0.40 22.99 15.90
CA HIS A 48 1.76 23.29 15.48
C HIS A 48 2.24 22.26 14.45
N GLY A 49 2.87 22.72 13.35
CA GLY A 49 3.25 21.96 12.16
C GLY A 49 4.24 20.80 12.33
N HIS A 50 4.58 20.39 13.55
CA HIS A 50 5.51 19.30 13.87
C HIS A 50 4.88 18.24 14.79
N THR A 51 3.63 17.88 14.54
CA THR A 51 2.86 17.01 15.45
C THR A 51 3.23 15.52 15.33
N THR A 52 3.67 15.05 14.18
CA THR A 52 4.04 13.64 13.99
C THR A 52 5.55 13.48 14.15
N GLN A 53 6.01 13.03 15.32
CA GLN A 53 7.44 12.78 15.61
C GLN A 53 7.84 11.31 15.47
N LYS A 54 6.87 10.40 15.32
CA LYS A 54 7.05 8.95 15.19
C LYS A 54 6.09 8.40 14.15
N PRO A 55 6.43 7.28 13.47
CA PRO A 55 5.49 6.62 12.57
C PRO A 55 4.19 6.27 13.30
N MET A 56 3.07 6.65 12.75
CA MET A 56 1.76 6.34 13.33
C MET A 56 0.98 5.38 12.43
N PRO A 57 0.85 4.10 12.81
CA PRO A 57 0.05 3.15 12.05
C PRO A 57 -1.44 3.35 12.27
N GLY A 58 -2.21 3.08 11.22
CA GLY A 58 -3.66 2.99 11.26
C GLY A 58 -4.15 2.02 10.20
N MET A 59 -5.37 1.47 10.37
CA MET A 59 -5.92 0.48 9.46
C MET A 59 -7.05 1.11 8.64
N LEU A 60 -6.90 1.12 7.31
CA LEU A 60 -7.95 1.46 6.35
C LEU A 60 -8.72 0.19 6.01
N ALA A 61 -9.99 0.13 6.37
CA ALA A 61 -10.87 -0.98 5.97
C ALA A 61 -11.28 -0.82 4.50
N PHE A 62 -11.21 -1.91 3.76
CA PHE A 62 -11.72 -2.01 2.39
C PHE A 62 -12.36 -3.39 2.19
N GLU A 63 -13.67 -3.42 2.01
CA GLU A 63 -14.45 -4.66 1.97
C GLU A 63 -14.12 -5.56 3.19
N ASP A 64 -13.59 -6.75 2.95
CA ASP A 64 -13.22 -7.76 3.95
C ASP A 64 -11.72 -7.80 4.29
N ILE A 65 -10.94 -6.82 3.79
CA ILE A 65 -9.51 -6.67 4.07
C ILE A 65 -9.20 -5.31 4.70
N GLN A 66 -7.96 -5.15 5.14
CA GLN A 66 -7.46 -3.88 5.66
C GLN A 66 -6.08 -3.56 5.08
N PHE A 67 -5.84 -2.28 4.77
CA PHE A 67 -4.54 -1.73 4.45
C PHE A 67 -3.97 -1.01 5.67
N GLN A 68 -2.69 -1.22 5.95
CA GLN A 68 -2.00 -0.47 6.99
C GLN A 68 -1.43 0.83 6.41
N LEU A 69 -1.89 1.96 6.93
CA LEU A 69 -1.39 3.28 6.56
C LEU A 69 -0.47 3.80 7.66
N ILE A 70 0.72 4.26 7.29
CA ILE A 70 1.70 4.82 8.22
C ILE A 70 1.81 6.31 7.99
N ASP A 71 1.28 7.12 8.91
CA ASP A 71 1.51 8.56 8.89
C ASP A 71 2.94 8.87 9.33
N LEU A 72 3.69 9.55 8.47
CA LEU A 72 5.09 9.89 8.67
C LEU A 72 5.25 11.40 8.92
N PRO A 73 6.32 11.80 9.63
CA PRO A 73 6.66 13.22 9.77
C PRO A 73 6.74 13.92 8.43
N PRO A 74 6.53 15.23 8.38
CA PRO A 74 6.66 15.98 7.14
C PRO A 74 8.11 15.96 6.62
N ILE A 75 8.24 15.96 5.30
CA ILE A 75 9.51 16.18 4.61
C ILE A 75 9.58 17.66 4.25
N ALA A 76 10.62 18.33 4.72
CA ALA A 76 10.93 19.73 4.39
C ALA A 76 12.29 19.82 3.69
N ALA A 77 12.55 20.95 3.06
CA ALA A 77 13.78 21.15 2.28
C ALA A 77 15.05 20.98 3.13
N ASP A 78 15.01 21.44 4.38
CA ASP A 78 16.13 21.45 5.32
C ASP A 78 16.05 20.33 6.37
N TYR A 79 14.94 19.59 6.43
CA TYR A 79 14.71 18.61 7.49
C TYR A 79 14.00 17.34 7.01
N MET A 80 14.60 16.20 7.34
CA MET A 80 14.00 14.87 7.27
C MET A 80 14.64 14.01 8.36
N GLU A 81 13.80 13.30 9.11
CA GLU A 81 14.26 12.41 10.20
C GLU A 81 15.20 11.32 9.68
N GLY A 82 16.31 11.08 10.39
CA GLY A 82 17.31 10.10 9.98
C GLY A 82 16.77 8.65 9.92
N TRP A 83 15.73 8.34 10.68
CA TRP A 83 15.08 7.01 10.70
C TRP A 83 14.01 6.83 9.61
N PHE A 84 13.69 7.86 8.84
CA PHE A 84 12.62 7.88 7.84
C PHE A 84 12.74 6.72 6.83
N VAL A 85 13.96 6.43 6.38
CA VAL A 85 14.26 5.31 5.48
C VAL A 85 13.81 3.97 6.08
N ASN A 86 14.09 3.75 7.39
CA ASN A 86 13.72 2.50 8.06
C ASN A 86 12.20 2.32 8.15
N ALA A 87 11.45 3.43 8.25
CA ALA A 87 9.99 3.38 8.27
C ALA A 87 9.40 3.10 6.88
N LEU A 88 10.08 3.52 5.80
CA LEU A 88 9.65 3.27 4.42
C LEU A 88 10.04 1.88 3.90
N GLN A 89 11.07 1.26 4.48
CA GLN A 89 11.59 -0.02 3.99
C GLN A 89 10.54 -1.13 3.89
N PRO A 90 9.59 -1.31 4.84
CA PRO A 90 8.56 -2.33 4.72
C PRO A 90 7.35 -1.90 3.89
N ALA A 91 7.26 -0.64 3.45
CA ALA A 91 6.14 -0.13 2.68
C ALA A 91 6.13 -0.72 1.26
N GLN A 92 4.94 -1.01 0.75
CA GLN A 92 4.70 -1.54 -0.59
C GLN A 92 4.21 -0.47 -1.57
N GLY A 93 3.97 0.75 -1.09
CA GLY A 93 3.60 1.91 -1.87
C GLY A 93 3.53 3.16 -1.00
N ALA A 94 3.27 4.30 -1.61
CA ALA A 94 3.17 5.58 -0.93
C ALA A 94 1.93 6.37 -1.36
N LEU A 95 1.38 7.13 -0.43
CA LEU A 95 0.44 8.22 -0.68
C LEU A 95 1.21 9.54 -0.53
N LEU A 96 1.50 10.20 -1.64
CA LEU A 96 2.13 11.52 -1.64
C LEU A 96 1.04 12.58 -1.54
N VAL A 97 0.91 13.20 -0.37
CA VAL A 97 -0.17 14.16 -0.07
C VAL A 97 0.34 15.56 -0.21
N VAL A 98 -0.30 16.35 -1.06
CA VAL A 98 0.00 17.77 -1.29
C VAL A 98 -1.24 18.64 -1.05
N ASP A 99 -1.01 19.87 -0.66
CA ASP A 99 -2.05 20.89 -0.53
C ASP A 99 -2.23 21.58 -1.88
N ILE A 100 -3.38 21.35 -2.54
CA ILE A 100 -3.63 21.91 -3.86
C ILE A 100 -3.83 23.43 -3.82
N SER A 101 -4.19 23.99 -2.67
CA SER A 101 -4.36 25.44 -2.49
C SER A 101 -3.03 26.18 -2.32
N ASP A 102 -1.92 25.43 -2.17
CA ASP A 102 -0.59 26.02 -2.05
C ASP A 102 0.01 26.24 -3.45
N PRO A 103 0.29 27.50 -3.86
CA PRO A 103 0.93 27.78 -5.15
C PRO A 103 2.28 27.06 -5.36
N GLY A 104 2.98 26.70 -4.27
CA GLY A 104 4.23 25.96 -4.28
C GLY A 104 4.07 24.43 -4.30
N CYS A 105 2.87 23.89 -4.51
CA CYS A 105 2.62 22.45 -4.40
C CYS A 105 3.47 21.61 -5.38
N THR A 106 3.76 22.10 -6.58
CA THR A 106 4.64 21.44 -7.56
C THR A 106 6.09 21.37 -7.08
N ASP A 107 6.59 22.48 -6.51
CA ASP A 107 7.95 22.54 -5.95
C ASP A 107 8.08 21.59 -4.75
N HIS A 108 7.03 21.46 -3.95
CA HIS A 108 7.00 20.50 -2.85
C HIS A 108 7.08 19.05 -3.34
N VAL A 109 6.39 18.68 -4.43
CA VAL A 109 6.52 17.34 -5.01
C VAL A 109 7.94 17.09 -5.47
N ALA A 110 8.53 18.01 -6.25
CA ALA A 110 9.89 17.90 -6.75
C ALA A 110 10.90 17.80 -5.59
N MET A 111 10.77 18.63 -4.57
CA MET A 111 11.61 18.62 -3.37
C MET A 111 11.53 17.27 -2.64
N ILE A 112 10.34 16.72 -2.43
CA ILE A 112 10.15 15.42 -1.74
C ILE A 112 10.79 14.30 -2.54
N CYS A 113 10.54 14.25 -3.85
CA CYS A 113 11.14 13.24 -4.73
C CYS A 113 12.67 13.32 -4.66
N GLY A 114 13.25 14.53 -4.76
CA GLY A 114 14.70 14.74 -4.64
C GLY A 114 15.27 14.30 -3.29
N ARG A 115 14.60 14.65 -2.17
CA ARG A 115 15.06 14.27 -0.82
C ARG A 115 15.03 12.76 -0.58
N LEU A 116 14.00 12.07 -1.08
CA LEU A 116 13.90 10.61 -0.99
C LEU A 116 14.92 9.93 -1.92
N GLU A 117 15.14 10.50 -3.11
CA GLU A 117 16.15 10.03 -4.05
C GLU A 117 17.57 10.04 -3.45
N GLU A 118 17.95 11.10 -2.73
CA GLU A 118 19.21 11.18 -1.98
C GLU A 118 19.39 10.03 -0.97
N LYS A 119 18.28 9.42 -0.53
CA LYS A 119 18.24 8.29 0.38
C LYS A 119 18.03 6.95 -0.32
N LYS A 120 18.16 6.90 -1.65
CA LYS A 120 17.92 5.72 -2.48
C LYS A 120 16.48 5.19 -2.39
N ILE A 121 15.50 6.08 -2.26
CA ILE A 121 14.08 5.78 -2.30
C ILE A 121 13.50 6.52 -3.50
N ALA A 122 12.97 5.75 -4.46
CA ALA A 122 12.28 6.27 -5.62
C ALA A 122 10.78 6.18 -5.44
N LEU A 123 10.10 7.31 -5.50
CA LEU A 123 8.68 7.34 -5.75
C LEU A 123 8.47 7.08 -7.24
N ILE A 124 7.77 5.99 -7.58
CA ILE A 124 7.54 5.59 -8.98
C ILE A 124 6.09 5.76 -9.38
N GLU A 125 5.89 6.11 -10.65
CA GLU A 125 4.59 6.39 -11.25
C GLU A 125 3.80 5.12 -11.56
N ARG A 126 4.53 4.03 -11.80
CA ARG A 126 3.95 2.75 -12.23
C ARG A 126 3.35 1.96 -11.07
N TRP A 127 2.11 1.56 -11.25
CA TRP A 127 1.41 0.63 -10.37
C TRP A 127 1.11 -0.65 -11.14
N PRO A 128 1.51 -1.82 -10.67
CA PRO A 128 1.36 -3.08 -11.41
C PRO A 128 -0.06 -3.32 -11.95
N GLY A 129 -1.08 -3.04 -11.18
CA GLY A 129 -2.47 -3.30 -11.54
C GLY A 129 -3.26 -2.10 -12.09
N LEU A 130 -2.64 -0.95 -12.35
CA LEU A 130 -3.30 0.24 -12.91
C LEU A 130 -2.83 0.58 -14.32
N ASP A 131 -1.69 0.07 -14.74
CA ASP A 131 -1.17 0.30 -16.08
C ASP A 131 -1.87 -0.61 -17.09
N PRO A 132 -2.53 -0.07 -18.13
CA PRO A 132 -3.25 -0.89 -19.11
C PRO A 132 -2.34 -1.76 -19.98
N ASP A 133 -1.05 -1.45 -20.04
CA ASP A 133 -0.04 -2.17 -20.81
C ASP A 133 0.83 -3.09 -19.93
N ASP A 134 0.20 -3.84 -19.01
CA ASP A 134 0.88 -4.85 -18.17
C ASP A 134 1.67 -5.92 -18.97
N GLN A 135 1.62 -5.86 -20.30
CA GLN A 135 2.35 -6.74 -21.22
C GLN A 135 3.67 -6.14 -21.73
N ILE A 136 3.98 -4.88 -21.41
CA ILE A 136 5.34 -4.41 -21.67
C ILE A 136 6.21 -4.97 -20.56
N PRO A 137 7.08 -5.94 -20.84
CA PRO A 137 8.10 -6.34 -19.88
C PRO A 137 8.78 -5.06 -19.40
N ILE A 138 9.05 -4.94 -18.10
CA ILE A 138 10.08 -4.00 -17.64
C ILE A 138 11.18 -4.19 -18.66
N ASP A 139 11.48 -3.16 -19.44
CA ASP A 139 12.57 -3.23 -20.42
C ASP A 139 13.82 -3.50 -19.59
N THR A 140 14.06 -4.79 -19.38
CA THR A 140 15.15 -5.31 -18.53
C THR A 140 16.50 -5.00 -19.14
N ASP A 141 16.50 -4.46 -20.36
CA ASP A 141 17.74 -4.07 -21.05
C ASP A 141 18.15 -2.61 -20.86
N SER A 142 17.30 -1.74 -20.24
CA SER A 142 17.66 -0.33 -20.08
C SER A 142 17.79 0.19 -18.65
N GLU A 143 17.25 -0.50 -17.63
CA GLU A 143 17.52 -0.13 -16.22
C GLU A 143 17.65 -1.40 -15.37
N ILE A 144 18.89 -1.80 -15.11
CA ILE A 144 19.21 -2.71 -14.00
C ILE A 144 18.72 -1.99 -12.74
N LEU A 145 17.58 -2.42 -12.18
CA LEU A 145 17.07 -1.87 -10.93
C LEU A 145 18.16 -2.02 -9.88
N ASP A 146 18.59 -0.90 -9.29
CA ASP A 146 19.56 -0.93 -8.19
C ASP A 146 18.96 -1.75 -7.02
N PRO A 147 19.50 -2.93 -6.68
CA PRO A 147 18.96 -3.77 -5.62
C PRO A 147 19.05 -3.13 -4.23
N PHE A 148 19.80 -2.05 -4.09
CA PHE A 148 19.94 -1.26 -2.86
C PHE A 148 19.01 -0.05 -2.81
N ARG A 149 18.11 0.08 -3.77
CA ARG A 149 17.15 1.16 -3.88
C ARG A 149 15.74 0.65 -3.59
N ILE A 150 14.95 1.43 -2.87
CA ILE A 150 13.55 1.16 -2.59
C ILE A 150 12.71 1.85 -3.66
N TYR A 151 11.86 1.10 -4.33
CA TYR A 151 10.93 1.61 -5.34
C TYR A 151 9.51 1.54 -4.78
N LEU A 152 8.84 2.69 -4.65
CA LEU A 152 7.50 2.78 -4.08
C LEU A 152 6.50 3.28 -5.13
N PRO A 153 5.60 2.41 -5.64
CA PRO A 153 4.44 2.83 -6.38
C PRO A 153 3.70 3.94 -5.60
N THR A 154 3.47 5.09 -6.24
CA THR A 154 3.02 6.28 -5.53
C THR A 154 1.72 6.81 -6.11
N LEU A 155 0.71 6.99 -5.25
CA LEU A 155 -0.52 7.71 -5.54
C LEU A 155 -0.35 9.16 -5.07
N LEU A 156 -0.48 10.11 -5.98
CA LEU A 156 -0.50 11.54 -5.65
C LEU A 156 -1.89 11.93 -5.18
N VAL A 157 -2.01 12.37 -3.95
CA VAL A 157 -3.27 12.86 -3.36
C VAL A 157 -3.25 14.38 -3.32
N ALA A 158 -3.96 15.01 -4.27
CA ALA A 158 -4.22 16.44 -4.28
C ALA A 158 -5.31 16.75 -3.24
N ASN A 159 -4.88 17.10 -2.04
CA ASN A 159 -5.76 17.32 -0.89
C ASN A 159 -6.26 18.76 -0.83
N LYS A 160 -7.34 18.98 -0.06
CA LYS A 160 -8.00 20.26 0.20
C LYS A 160 -8.78 20.83 -0.99
N ILE A 161 -9.33 19.98 -1.84
CA ILE A 161 -10.21 20.40 -2.94
C ILE A 161 -11.53 21.03 -2.48
N ASP A 162 -11.80 21.05 -1.18
CA ASP A 162 -12.92 21.78 -0.57
C ASP A 162 -12.71 23.29 -0.54
N LEU A 163 -11.52 23.77 -0.84
CA LEU A 163 -11.23 25.18 -1.05
C LEU A 163 -11.58 25.58 -2.49
N ASP A 164 -11.79 26.87 -2.71
CA ASP A 164 -12.24 27.41 -4.01
C ASP A 164 -11.34 26.93 -5.17
N GLN A 165 -11.99 26.48 -6.27
CA GLN A 165 -11.35 25.98 -7.50
C GLN A 165 -10.56 24.66 -7.39
N GLY A 166 -10.56 23.98 -6.25
CA GLY A 166 -9.71 22.81 -6.01
C GLY A 166 -9.80 21.67 -7.03
N ALA A 167 -10.94 21.46 -7.70
CA ALA A 167 -11.07 20.43 -8.74
C ALA A 167 -10.39 20.83 -10.08
N GLU A 168 -10.43 22.13 -10.45
CA GLU A 168 -9.74 22.67 -11.62
C GLU A 168 -8.23 22.67 -11.37
N ASP A 169 -7.80 23.07 -10.17
CA ASP A 169 -6.41 23.08 -9.75
C ASP A 169 -5.79 21.68 -9.76
N ALA A 170 -6.55 20.62 -9.43
CA ALA A 170 -6.05 19.25 -9.51
C ALA A 170 -5.73 18.79 -10.93
N ASN A 171 -6.49 19.23 -11.92
CA ASN A 171 -6.21 18.96 -13.35
C ASN A 171 -4.97 19.74 -13.81
N LEU A 172 -4.87 21.00 -13.42
CA LEU A 172 -3.69 21.84 -13.69
C LEU A 172 -2.44 21.27 -13.04
N LEU A 173 -2.54 20.76 -11.81
CA LEU A 173 -1.42 20.11 -11.12
C LEU A 173 -0.85 18.96 -11.96
N ARG A 174 -1.71 18.13 -12.56
CA ARG A 174 -1.27 17.02 -13.43
C ARG A 174 -0.48 17.52 -14.64
N GLU A 175 -0.92 18.63 -15.26
CA GLU A 175 -0.25 19.21 -16.42
C GLU A 175 1.10 19.83 -16.05
N PHE A 176 1.15 20.56 -14.92
CA PHE A 176 2.37 21.26 -14.50
C PHE A 176 3.44 20.32 -13.95
N LEU A 177 3.05 19.26 -13.26
CA LEU A 177 4.05 18.33 -12.70
C LEU A 177 4.79 17.55 -13.79
N GLY A 178 4.20 17.38 -14.99
CA GLY A 178 4.76 16.53 -16.04
C GLY A 178 4.97 15.08 -15.57
N THR A 179 4.46 14.72 -14.39
CA THR A 179 4.56 13.37 -13.83
C THR A 179 3.36 12.54 -14.23
N ARG A 180 3.56 11.21 -14.32
CA ARG A 180 2.50 10.25 -14.59
C ARG A 180 1.97 9.59 -13.33
N PHE A 181 2.24 10.13 -12.15
CA PHE A 181 1.64 9.60 -10.91
C PHE A 181 0.12 9.53 -11.07
N PRO A 182 -0.51 8.37 -10.78
CA PRO A 182 -1.95 8.35 -10.59
C PRO A 182 -2.32 9.44 -9.59
N LEU A 183 -3.27 10.31 -9.97
CA LEU A 183 -3.68 11.45 -9.16
C LEU A 183 -5.10 11.27 -8.66
N LEU A 184 -5.28 11.46 -7.37
CA LEU A 184 -6.57 11.50 -6.71
C LEU A 184 -6.81 12.88 -6.12
N ALA A 185 -7.84 13.57 -6.60
CA ALA A 185 -8.33 14.81 -5.99
C ALA A 185 -9.19 14.47 -4.76
N ALA A 186 -8.87 15.03 -3.59
CA ALA A 186 -9.53 14.65 -2.35
C ALA A 186 -9.62 15.79 -1.33
N SER A 187 -10.51 15.65 -0.37
CA SER A 187 -10.56 16.49 0.80
C SER A 187 -10.57 15.65 2.08
N SER A 188 -9.53 15.78 2.88
CA SER A 188 -9.45 15.17 4.20
C SER A 188 -10.38 15.81 5.24
N LYS A 189 -11.00 16.95 4.91
CA LYS A 189 -11.94 17.67 5.76
C LYS A 189 -13.37 17.14 5.65
N ASN A 190 -13.85 16.91 4.43
CA ASN A 190 -15.22 16.48 4.16
C ASN A 190 -15.34 15.08 3.54
N GLY A 191 -14.21 14.40 3.26
CA GLY A 191 -14.17 13.02 2.78
C GLY A 191 -14.33 12.85 1.27
N VAL A 192 -14.52 13.94 0.51
CA VAL A 192 -14.67 13.85 -0.95
C VAL A 192 -13.44 13.17 -1.56
N GLY A 193 -13.67 12.20 -2.45
CA GLY A 193 -12.65 11.45 -3.15
C GLY A 193 -11.96 10.33 -2.33
N LEU A 194 -12.06 10.34 -1.00
CA LEU A 194 -11.31 9.40 -0.15
C LEU A 194 -11.79 7.95 -0.24
N ASN A 195 -13.04 7.72 -0.64
CA ASN A 195 -13.60 6.40 -0.89
C ASN A 195 -12.91 5.65 -2.05
N GLU A 196 -12.22 6.37 -2.94
CA GLU A 196 -11.51 5.77 -4.07
C GLU A 196 -10.14 5.18 -3.69
N ILE A 197 -9.59 5.54 -2.52
CA ILE A 197 -8.26 5.08 -2.10
C ILE A 197 -8.23 3.56 -1.95
N GLY A 198 -9.18 2.95 -1.26
CA GLY A 198 -9.25 1.50 -1.08
C GLY A 198 -9.26 0.72 -2.39
N PRO A 199 -10.21 1.02 -3.32
CA PRO A 199 -10.25 0.41 -4.65
C PRO A 199 -8.96 0.60 -5.48
N LEU A 200 -8.34 1.80 -5.43
CA LEU A 200 -7.09 2.08 -6.13
C LEU A 200 -5.94 1.26 -5.58
N LEU A 201 -5.82 1.15 -4.25
CA LEU A 201 -4.79 0.35 -3.60
C LEU A 201 -4.98 -1.14 -3.89
N PHE A 202 -6.20 -1.64 -3.81
CA PHE A 202 -6.51 -3.04 -4.09
C PHE A 202 -6.10 -3.46 -5.50
N ARG A 203 -6.52 -2.68 -6.50
CA ARG A 203 -6.16 -2.92 -7.90
C ARG A 203 -4.67 -2.67 -8.14
N GLY A 204 -4.16 -1.52 -7.72
CA GLY A 204 -2.80 -1.09 -8.00
C GLY A 204 -1.72 -1.99 -7.43
N LEU A 205 -1.95 -2.56 -6.26
CA LEU A 205 -1.04 -3.51 -5.63
C LEU A 205 -1.30 -4.96 -6.02
N GLU A 206 -2.27 -5.20 -6.91
CA GLU A 206 -2.65 -6.54 -7.37
C GLU A 206 -2.96 -7.51 -6.23
N ILE A 207 -3.70 -7.02 -5.22
CA ILE A 207 -4.09 -7.86 -4.09
C ILE A 207 -5.11 -8.91 -4.54
N VAL A 208 -4.90 -10.14 -4.10
CA VAL A 208 -5.79 -11.29 -4.32
C VAL A 208 -6.22 -11.83 -2.96
N ARG A 209 -7.52 -11.99 -2.78
CA ARG A 209 -8.13 -12.59 -1.58
C ARG A 209 -8.34 -14.07 -1.82
N VAL A 210 -7.89 -14.89 -0.90
CA VAL A 210 -8.07 -16.33 -0.94
C VAL A 210 -8.71 -16.77 0.38
N TYR A 211 -9.85 -17.43 0.28
CA TYR A 211 -10.53 -17.97 1.45
C TYR A 211 -10.13 -19.42 1.68
N THR A 212 -10.13 -19.83 2.92
CA THR A 212 -9.77 -21.21 3.25
C THR A 212 -11.00 -21.98 3.74
N LYS A 213 -10.96 -23.27 3.51
CA LYS A 213 -11.99 -24.21 3.95
C LYS A 213 -11.33 -25.40 4.59
N THR A 214 -11.79 -25.76 5.79
CA THR A 214 -11.43 -27.02 6.42
C THR A 214 -12.24 -28.16 5.75
N PRO A 215 -11.65 -29.34 5.48
CA PRO A 215 -12.39 -30.48 4.93
C PRO A 215 -13.68 -30.77 5.69
N GLY A 216 -14.79 -30.89 4.95
CA GLY A 216 -16.12 -31.16 5.51
C GLY A 216 -16.83 -29.98 6.18
N LYS A 217 -16.22 -28.76 6.19
CA LYS A 217 -16.83 -27.53 6.72
C LYS A 217 -17.19 -26.55 5.61
N ILE A 218 -17.99 -25.53 5.93
CA ILE A 218 -18.24 -24.39 5.06
C ILE A 218 -16.99 -23.49 4.99
N PRO A 219 -16.76 -22.74 3.90
CA PRO A 219 -15.67 -21.79 3.81
C PRO A 219 -15.75 -20.68 4.86
N GLU A 220 -14.60 -20.23 5.35
CA GLU A 220 -14.47 -19.03 6.21
C GLU A 220 -14.35 -17.80 5.29
N MET A 221 -15.48 -17.08 5.10
CA MET A 221 -15.58 -15.97 4.14
C MET A 221 -15.34 -14.59 4.78
N ASP A 222 -15.12 -14.52 6.08
CA ASP A 222 -14.95 -13.28 6.84
C ASP A 222 -13.50 -12.86 7.03
N ARG A 223 -12.54 -13.73 6.70
CA ARG A 223 -11.10 -13.50 6.89
C ARG A 223 -10.26 -14.09 5.77
N PRO A 224 -10.20 -13.48 4.60
CA PRO A 224 -9.36 -13.96 3.52
C PRO A 224 -7.87 -13.84 3.86
N PHE A 225 -7.09 -14.77 3.34
CA PHE A 225 -5.66 -14.55 3.17
C PHE A 225 -5.44 -13.61 1.99
N THR A 226 -4.57 -12.62 2.15
CA THR A 226 -4.22 -11.69 1.10
C THR A 226 -2.86 -12.04 0.52
N VAL A 227 -2.80 -12.21 -0.78
CA VAL A 227 -1.60 -12.51 -1.55
C VAL A 227 -1.53 -11.60 -2.77
N LYS A 228 -0.47 -11.63 -3.53
CA LYS A 228 -0.36 -10.91 -4.80
C LYS A 228 -0.82 -11.77 -5.97
N ARG A 229 -1.25 -11.15 -7.05
CA ARG A 229 -1.53 -11.84 -8.31
C ARG A 229 -0.34 -12.73 -8.70
N GLY A 230 -0.63 -13.93 -9.18
CA GLY A 230 0.37 -14.94 -9.50
C GLY A 230 0.84 -15.78 -8.31
N SER A 231 0.38 -15.49 -7.10
CA SER A 231 0.64 -16.38 -5.95
C SER A 231 -0.06 -17.71 -6.10
N THR A 232 0.53 -18.74 -5.51
CA THR A 232 0.12 -20.14 -5.65
C THR A 232 -0.57 -20.69 -4.39
N VAL A 233 -1.18 -21.86 -4.51
CA VAL A 233 -1.71 -22.61 -3.37
C VAL A 233 -0.64 -22.83 -2.30
N LEU A 234 0.62 -23.07 -2.69
CA LEU A 234 1.74 -23.23 -1.76
C LEU A 234 2.02 -21.97 -0.96
N ASP A 235 1.90 -20.79 -1.59
CA ASP A 235 2.11 -19.51 -0.91
C ASP A 235 1.05 -19.28 0.16
N VAL A 236 -0.23 -19.56 -0.15
CA VAL A 236 -1.31 -19.52 0.84
C VAL A 236 -1.07 -20.53 1.96
N ALA A 237 -0.67 -21.77 1.64
CA ALA A 237 -0.36 -22.77 2.65
C ALA A 237 0.75 -22.32 3.62
N ARG A 238 1.76 -21.59 3.13
CA ARG A 238 2.82 -20.97 3.96
C ARG A 238 2.28 -19.91 4.91
N LEU A 239 1.28 -19.13 4.47
CA LEU A 239 0.63 -18.11 5.32
C LEU A 239 -0.21 -18.76 6.41
N VAL A 240 -0.87 -19.89 6.11
CA VAL A 240 -1.64 -20.65 7.09
C VAL A 240 -0.72 -21.24 8.16
N HIS A 241 0.25 -22.06 7.77
CA HIS A 241 1.27 -22.61 8.67
C HIS A 241 2.40 -23.29 7.89
N LYS A 242 3.64 -23.17 8.38
CA LYS A 242 4.83 -23.78 7.76
C LYS A 242 4.72 -25.30 7.60
N ASP A 243 4.14 -26.00 8.58
CA ASP A 243 3.98 -27.46 8.55
C ASP A 243 2.97 -27.90 7.49
N ILE A 244 1.91 -27.10 7.28
CA ILE A 244 0.93 -27.33 6.23
C ILE A 244 1.60 -27.22 4.87
N ALA A 245 2.39 -26.16 4.64
CA ALA A 245 3.13 -26.01 3.39
C ALA A 245 4.13 -27.15 3.16
N GLY A 246 4.82 -27.63 4.21
CA GLY A 246 5.79 -28.72 4.12
C GLY A 246 5.17 -30.10 3.86
N SER A 247 3.89 -30.31 4.22
CA SER A 247 3.15 -31.56 4.05
C SER A 247 2.08 -31.50 2.97
N LEU A 248 1.92 -30.35 2.30
CA LEU A 248 0.92 -30.15 1.26
C LEU A 248 1.08 -31.15 0.13
N ARG A 249 0.01 -31.87 -0.19
CA ARG A 249 -0.05 -32.83 -1.30
C ARG A 249 -0.78 -32.25 -2.49
N TYR A 250 -1.96 -31.71 -2.28
CA TYR A 250 -2.82 -31.06 -3.25
C TYR A 250 -3.81 -30.13 -2.52
N ALA A 251 -4.51 -29.32 -3.26
CA ALA A 251 -5.68 -28.61 -2.75
C ALA A 251 -6.92 -28.91 -3.60
N ARG A 252 -8.09 -28.65 -3.05
CA ARG A 252 -9.31 -28.48 -3.84
C ARG A 252 -9.61 -27.00 -3.91
N ALA A 253 -9.96 -26.52 -5.10
CA ALA A 253 -10.23 -25.11 -5.34
C ALA A 253 -11.66 -24.92 -5.89
N TRP A 254 -12.25 -23.80 -5.51
CA TRP A 254 -13.51 -23.26 -6.02
C TRP A 254 -13.26 -21.80 -6.39
N GLY A 255 -13.65 -21.38 -7.57
CA GLY A 255 -13.43 -20.02 -8.05
C GLY A 255 -13.75 -19.87 -9.53
N LYS A 256 -13.37 -18.71 -10.07
CA LYS A 256 -13.73 -18.34 -11.46
C LYS A 256 -13.04 -19.20 -12.52
N ASP A 257 -11.79 -19.56 -12.28
CA ASP A 257 -10.92 -20.20 -13.27
C ASP A 257 -10.74 -21.71 -13.05
N VAL A 258 -11.53 -22.31 -12.15
CA VAL A 258 -11.52 -23.72 -11.80
C VAL A 258 -12.94 -24.28 -11.73
N PHE A 259 -13.11 -25.59 -11.93
CA PHE A 259 -14.36 -26.26 -11.65
C PHE A 259 -14.56 -26.43 -10.13
N ASP A 260 -15.81 -26.45 -9.68
CA ASP A 260 -16.16 -26.60 -8.26
C ASP A 260 -15.50 -27.83 -7.62
N GLY A 261 -14.63 -27.60 -6.65
CA GLY A 261 -13.89 -28.65 -5.96
C GLY A 261 -12.80 -29.32 -6.80
N GLN A 262 -12.34 -28.65 -7.85
CA GLN A 262 -11.25 -29.16 -8.69
C GLN A 262 -9.98 -29.41 -7.86
N GLN A 263 -9.41 -30.60 -8.04
CA GLN A 263 -8.10 -30.89 -7.44
C GLN A 263 -7.01 -30.16 -8.20
N VAL A 264 -6.22 -29.38 -7.48
CA VAL A 264 -5.10 -28.59 -8.02
C VAL A 264 -3.81 -28.88 -7.28
N GLY A 265 -2.68 -28.70 -7.96
CA GLY A 265 -1.35 -28.85 -7.36
C GLY A 265 -0.90 -27.65 -6.54
N PRO A 266 0.21 -27.78 -5.77
CA PRO A 266 0.78 -26.69 -4.98
C PRO A 266 1.12 -25.42 -5.79
N GLU A 267 1.53 -25.58 -7.05
CA GLU A 267 1.94 -24.51 -7.97
C GLU A 267 0.77 -23.88 -8.75
N HIS A 268 -0.45 -24.24 -8.44
CA HIS A 268 -1.62 -23.67 -9.09
C HIS A 268 -1.78 -22.20 -8.67
N SER A 269 -1.85 -21.29 -9.65
CA SER A 269 -2.05 -19.85 -9.42
C SER A 269 -3.47 -19.57 -8.98
N LEU A 270 -3.65 -18.65 -8.05
CA LEU A 270 -4.92 -18.30 -7.44
C LEU A 270 -5.45 -16.97 -7.97
N ALA A 271 -6.77 -16.89 -8.13
CA ALA A 271 -7.51 -15.69 -8.51
C ALA A 271 -8.22 -15.05 -7.29
N ASP A 272 -8.62 -13.79 -7.41
CA ASP A 272 -9.36 -13.11 -6.34
C ASP A 272 -10.74 -13.75 -6.12
N GLY A 273 -11.02 -14.07 -4.87
CA GLY A 273 -12.23 -14.73 -4.45
C GLY A 273 -12.16 -16.27 -4.42
N ASP A 274 -11.04 -16.87 -4.78
CA ASP A 274 -10.88 -18.32 -4.73
C ASP A 274 -10.99 -18.85 -3.31
N VAL A 275 -11.63 -20.03 -3.19
CA VAL A 275 -11.69 -20.81 -1.95
C VAL A 275 -10.78 -22.03 -2.11
N VAL A 276 -9.93 -22.29 -1.12
CA VAL A 276 -9.02 -23.45 -1.14
C VAL A 276 -9.20 -24.35 0.09
N GLU A 277 -9.22 -25.65 -0.15
CA GLU A 277 -9.21 -26.69 0.86
C GLU A 277 -7.87 -27.42 0.76
N LEU A 278 -7.00 -27.23 1.75
CA LEU A 278 -5.63 -27.79 1.73
C LEU A 278 -5.64 -29.24 2.23
N HIS A 279 -5.03 -30.15 1.46
CA HIS A 279 -4.88 -31.55 1.79
C HIS A 279 -3.42 -31.92 2.00
N MET A 280 -3.13 -32.42 3.19
CA MET A 280 -1.80 -32.84 3.63
C MET A 280 -1.57 -34.35 3.36
N ARG A 281 -0.31 -34.77 3.39
CA ARG A 281 0.10 -36.20 3.35
C ARG A 281 -0.21 -36.88 4.66
#